data_dd07e2b7eb77006a3139d7f3685f637b
#
_entry.id   dd07e2b7eb77006a3139d7f3685f637b
#
_cell.length_a   1.000
_cell.length_b   1.000
_cell.length_c   1.000
_cell.angle_alpha   90.00
_cell.angle_beta   90.00
_cell.angle_gamma   90.00
#
_symmetry.space_group_name_H-M   'P 1'
#
loop_
_entity.id
_entity.type
_entity.pdbx_description
1 polymer ?
#
loop_
_entity_poly.entity_id
_entity_poly.type
_entity_poly.pdbx_seq_one_letter_code
_entity_poly.pdbx_strand_id
1 'polypeptide(L)'
;MVGFDFSKFKINKRQKITAIIYAVFMVALLMSIVLCGMYKGSLQEISNNNLMQNNSNLLQSQIDKTQSEPTVNIGAKSSFAVMEGGRNILLHSQNATTRLPMASTTKIMTAYIACTSGKLNDMVTVPKAAVGVEGSSIYLKEGEKYKLIDLVYGLMLRSGNDAAETIALYLGGSIENFAKMMNDTAKLMGLKQTNFVNPHGLHDDNHFTSAYDLAYITCEALKNQDFANICSAKSHKFQMSTGEHKCYVNKNKLLNLYDDCIGVKTGYTKKAGRCLVSAAKRNGVTIVSVVLNQYDMWNLSMANLNKGFEQTQGVLLAKSGEVFAKIKTPNGECLNLGFINDIYYSALKNEKLNISYDITINKNLPNSVKNGEIVGEIKFFNDKHLLFTEKIYTI
;
A
#
# COMPACT_ATOMS: atom_id res chain seq x y z
N MET A 1 0.24 5.48 47.71
CA MET A 1 1.22 6.59 47.80
C MET A 1 2.18 6.28 48.94
N VAL A 2 3.39 5.85 48.61
CA VAL A 2 4.45 5.65 49.64
C VAL A 2 5.26 6.93 49.64
N GLY A 3 5.12 7.72 50.72
CA GLY A 3 5.86 8.97 50.90
C GLY A 3 7.31 8.65 51.29
N PHE A 4 8.26 9.01 50.46
CA PHE A 4 9.68 8.99 50.82
C PHE A 4 10.02 10.25 51.61
N ASP A 5 10.43 10.06 52.87
CA ASP A 5 10.90 11.12 53.77
C ASP A 5 12.38 11.44 53.48
N PHE A 6 12.63 12.56 52.84
CA PHE A 6 13.97 13.03 52.47
C PHE A 6 14.74 13.75 53.59
N SER A 7 14.17 13.83 54.80
CA SER A 7 14.77 14.62 55.90
C SER A 7 16.06 14.01 56.50
N LYS A 8 16.44 12.79 56.16
CA LYS A 8 17.60 12.07 56.75
C LYS A 8 18.90 12.13 55.94
N PHE A 9 18.94 12.75 54.77
CA PHE A 9 20.18 12.88 53.99
C PHE A 9 20.79 14.26 54.09
N LYS A 10 21.80 14.44 55.00
CA LYS A 10 22.67 15.63 55.00
C LYS A 10 23.55 15.60 53.73
N ILE A 11 23.06 16.16 52.64
CA ILE A 11 23.82 16.31 51.40
C ILE A 11 24.73 17.54 51.54
N ASN A 12 26.06 17.34 51.41
CA ASN A 12 27.06 18.40 51.46
C ASN A 12 26.87 19.38 50.28
N LYS A 13 27.22 20.66 50.46
CA LYS A 13 27.06 21.74 49.47
C LYS A 13 27.66 21.37 48.06
N ARG A 14 28.80 20.65 48.06
CA ARG A 14 29.41 20.13 46.81
C ARG A 14 28.52 19.09 46.13
N GLN A 15 27.92 18.16 46.87
CA GLN A 15 27.03 17.12 46.30
C GLN A 15 25.74 17.71 45.72
N LYS A 16 25.19 18.77 46.32
CA LYS A 16 24.06 19.54 45.78
C LYS A 16 24.41 20.21 44.44
N ILE A 17 25.58 20.81 44.33
CA ILE A 17 26.05 21.45 43.12
C ILE A 17 26.26 20.40 42.02
N THR A 18 26.86 19.26 42.32
CA THR A 18 27.05 18.17 41.38
C THR A 18 25.71 17.60 40.88
N ALA A 19 24.74 17.40 41.78
CA ALA A 19 23.40 16.93 41.41
C ALA A 19 22.65 17.93 40.49
N ILE A 20 22.81 19.24 40.76
CA ILE A 20 22.21 20.29 39.89
C ILE A 20 22.87 20.29 38.51
N ILE A 21 24.21 20.18 38.44
CA ILE A 21 24.94 20.09 37.15
C ILE A 21 24.50 18.85 36.35
N TYR A 22 24.36 17.69 37.00
CA TYR A 22 23.84 16.48 36.36
C TYR A 22 22.41 16.63 35.86
N ALA A 23 21.53 17.25 36.67
CA ALA A 23 20.14 17.49 36.25
C ALA A 23 20.06 18.46 35.06
N VAL A 24 20.85 19.53 35.06
CA VAL A 24 20.92 20.47 33.91
C VAL A 24 21.47 19.77 32.64
N PHE A 25 22.49 18.91 32.80
CA PHE A 25 23.07 18.18 31.69
C PHE A 25 22.09 17.15 31.09
N MET A 26 21.31 16.46 31.95
CA MET A 26 20.29 15.53 31.53
C MET A 26 19.11 16.22 30.80
N VAL A 27 18.70 17.41 31.29
CA VAL A 27 17.66 18.22 30.60
C VAL A 27 18.16 18.73 29.26
N ALA A 28 19.43 19.19 29.17
CA ALA A 28 20.04 19.61 27.90
C ALA A 28 20.14 18.46 26.91
N LEU A 29 20.49 17.25 27.37
CA LEU A 29 20.57 16.04 26.55
C LEU A 29 19.18 15.63 26.04
N LEU A 30 18.16 15.63 26.87
CA LEU A 30 16.77 15.37 26.50
C LEU A 30 16.25 16.40 25.49
N MET A 31 16.53 17.69 25.71
CA MET A 31 16.18 18.74 24.73
C MET A 31 16.88 18.54 23.38
N SER A 32 18.15 18.15 23.37
CA SER A 32 18.86 17.88 22.12
C SER A 32 18.32 16.67 21.37
N ILE A 33 17.86 15.62 22.07
CA ILE A 33 17.21 14.44 21.47
C ILE A 33 15.85 14.81 20.87
N VAL A 34 15.06 15.62 21.59
CA VAL A 34 13.75 16.10 21.10
C VAL A 34 13.93 17.03 19.90
N LEU A 35 14.89 17.96 19.94
CA LEU A 35 15.20 18.85 18.81
C LEU A 35 15.71 18.07 17.59
N CYS A 36 16.55 17.05 17.80
CA CYS A 36 17.02 16.17 16.71
C CYS A 36 15.88 15.34 16.11
N GLY A 37 14.94 14.88 16.93
CA GLY A 37 13.72 14.19 16.47
C GLY A 37 12.79 15.11 15.66
N MET A 38 12.58 16.35 16.11
CA MET A 38 11.79 17.36 15.40
C MET A 38 12.48 17.79 14.09
N TYR A 39 13.81 17.92 14.08
CA TYR A 39 14.58 18.27 12.89
C TYR A 39 14.57 17.14 11.83
N LYS A 40 14.64 15.87 12.25
CA LYS A 40 14.47 14.73 11.35
C LYS A 40 13.05 14.66 10.78
N GLY A 41 12.03 14.91 11.59
CA GLY A 41 10.62 14.98 11.14
C GLY A 41 10.42 16.06 10.08
N SER A 42 10.93 17.27 10.31
CA SER A 42 10.81 18.38 9.36
C SER A 42 11.60 18.16 8.06
N LEU A 43 12.77 17.53 8.10
CA LEU A 43 13.53 17.17 6.91
C LEU A 43 12.83 16.07 6.07
N GLN A 44 12.17 15.13 6.74
CA GLN A 44 11.40 14.08 6.06
C GLN A 44 10.13 14.64 5.45
N GLU A 45 9.48 15.61 6.08
CA GLU A 45 8.32 16.34 5.58
C GLU A 45 8.68 17.24 4.38
N ILE A 46 9.83 17.95 4.44
CA ILE A 46 10.35 18.75 3.33
C ILE A 46 10.77 17.86 2.15
N SER A 47 11.39 16.71 2.39
CA SER A 47 11.74 15.72 1.37
C SER A 47 10.49 15.14 0.69
N ASN A 48 9.46 14.79 1.46
CA ASN A 48 8.19 14.29 0.95
C ASN A 48 7.42 15.36 0.16
N ASN A 49 7.42 16.61 0.62
CA ASN A 49 6.77 17.72 -0.06
C ASN A 49 7.48 18.07 -1.39
N ASN A 50 8.81 18.02 -1.43
CA ASN A 50 9.59 18.23 -2.66
C ASN A 50 9.39 17.09 -3.66
N LEU A 51 9.30 15.83 -3.20
CA LEU A 51 8.96 14.68 -4.04
C LEU A 51 7.54 14.78 -4.60
N MET A 52 6.57 15.22 -3.79
CA MET A 52 5.19 15.42 -4.23
C MET A 52 5.05 16.58 -5.21
N GLN A 53 5.78 17.68 -5.01
CA GLN A 53 5.77 18.84 -5.91
C GLN A 53 6.46 18.54 -7.25
N ASN A 54 7.57 17.80 -7.24
CA ASN A 54 8.23 17.30 -8.44
C ASN A 54 7.37 16.29 -9.20
N ASN A 55 6.68 15.38 -8.48
CA ASN A 55 5.74 14.45 -9.09
C ASN A 55 4.51 15.14 -9.68
N SER A 56 4.00 16.21 -9.06
CA SER A 56 2.88 16.99 -9.60
C SER A 56 3.26 17.78 -10.87
N ASN A 57 4.47 18.31 -10.95
CA ASN A 57 4.98 19.03 -12.13
C ASN A 57 5.32 18.06 -13.27
N LEU A 58 5.91 16.90 -12.96
CA LEU A 58 6.12 15.80 -13.91
C LEU A 58 4.77 15.26 -14.43
N LEU A 59 3.78 15.15 -13.56
CA LEU A 59 2.43 14.73 -13.89
C LEU A 59 1.78 15.68 -14.90
N GLN A 60 1.82 16.99 -14.65
CA GLN A 60 1.23 17.97 -15.57
C GLN A 60 1.93 17.92 -16.95
N SER A 61 3.26 17.82 -16.97
CA SER A 61 4.02 17.70 -18.21
C SER A 61 3.80 16.36 -18.94
N GLN A 62 3.44 15.29 -18.23
CA GLN A 62 3.11 13.99 -18.82
C GLN A 62 1.66 13.94 -19.31
N ILE A 63 0.72 14.56 -18.60
CA ILE A 63 -0.68 14.71 -19.04
C ILE A 63 -0.70 15.49 -20.36
N ASP A 64 0.07 16.57 -20.48
CA ASP A 64 0.15 17.40 -21.69
C ASP A 64 0.80 16.67 -22.88
N LYS A 65 1.68 15.69 -22.64
CA LYS A 65 2.37 14.90 -23.68
C LYS A 65 1.61 13.65 -24.14
N THR A 66 0.67 13.13 -23.35
CA THR A 66 -0.04 11.86 -23.64
C THR A 66 -1.36 12.05 -24.39
N GLN A 67 -1.66 13.23 -24.89
CA GLN A 67 -2.92 13.51 -25.65
C GLN A 67 -2.92 12.98 -27.10
N SER A 68 -2.02 12.10 -27.51
CA SER A 68 -1.98 11.58 -28.87
C SER A 68 -2.00 10.05 -28.92
N GLU A 69 -3.11 9.54 -29.26
CA GLU A 69 -3.62 8.49 -30.17
C GLU A 69 -4.68 7.57 -29.56
N PRO A 70 -5.88 7.49 -30.13
CA PRO A 70 -6.93 6.58 -29.69
C PRO A 70 -7.04 5.38 -30.64
N THR A 71 -6.91 4.19 -30.11
CA THR A 71 -7.24 2.94 -30.84
C THR A 71 -8.50 2.24 -30.33
N VAL A 72 -9.16 2.75 -29.30
CA VAL A 72 -10.47 2.27 -28.81
C VAL A 72 -11.41 3.45 -28.73
N ASN A 73 -12.63 3.32 -29.27
CA ASN A 73 -13.65 4.38 -29.20
C ASN A 73 -14.13 4.57 -27.76
N ILE A 74 -13.43 5.43 -27.02
CA ILE A 74 -13.70 5.73 -25.61
C ILE A 74 -14.71 6.85 -25.60
N GLY A 75 -15.94 6.57 -25.11
CA GLY A 75 -16.98 7.58 -25.00
C GLY A 75 -16.49 8.82 -24.24
N ALA A 76 -16.95 10.00 -24.64
CA ALA A 76 -16.50 11.30 -24.10
C ALA A 76 -16.58 11.44 -22.57
N LYS A 77 -17.35 10.55 -21.90
CA LYS A 77 -17.52 10.49 -20.44
C LYS A 77 -16.69 9.38 -19.77
N SER A 78 -15.88 8.65 -20.51
CA SER A 78 -15.00 7.60 -19.98
C SER A 78 -13.66 8.17 -19.58
N SER A 79 -13.04 7.57 -18.57
CA SER A 79 -11.72 7.95 -18.09
C SER A 79 -10.88 6.71 -17.86
N PHE A 80 -9.59 6.78 -18.15
CA PHE A 80 -8.64 5.77 -17.73
C PHE A 80 -7.28 6.37 -17.35
N ALA A 81 -6.55 5.64 -16.49
CA ALA A 81 -5.15 5.90 -16.17
C ALA A 81 -4.40 4.58 -16.09
N VAL A 82 -3.19 4.54 -16.64
CA VAL A 82 -2.28 3.40 -16.56
C VAL A 82 -0.99 3.85 -15.89
N MET A 83 -0.62 3.14 -14.82
CA MET A 83 0.45 3.53 -13.92
C MET A 83 1.42 2.38 -13.70
N GLU A 84 2.74 2.67 -13.71
CA GLU A 84 3.75 1.77 -13.17
C GLU A 84 3.67 1.82 -11.64
N GLY A 85 3.45 0.64 -11.01
CA GLY A 85 3.04 0.54 -9.60
C GLY A 85 4.16 0.66 -8.58
N GLY A 86 5.41 0.42 -8.96
CA GLY A 86 6.54 0.51 -8.04
C GLY A 86 6.88 1.95 -7.66
N ARG A 87 6.86 2.85 -8.64
CA ARG A 87 7.21 4.26 -8.51
C ARG A 87 6.04 5.22 -8.69
N ASN A 88 4.83 4.70 -8.94
CA ASN A 88 3.61 5.49 -9.20
C ASN A 88 3.74 6.41 -10.44
N ILE A 89 4.41 5.93 -11.50
CA ILE A 89 4.62 6.71 -12.72
C ILE A 89 3.41 6.54 -13.64
N LEU A 90 2.76 7.64 -14.01
CA LEU A 90 1.71 7.64 -15.03
C LEU A 90 2.33 7.36 -16.39
N LEU A 91 1.89 6.28 -17.05
CA LEU A 91 2.42 5.84 -18.35
C LEU A 91 1.59 6.40 -19.50
N HIS A 92 0.27 6.25 -19.44
CA HIS A 92 -0.66 6.85 -20.39
C HIS A 92 -2.05 6.98 -19.78
N SER A 93 -2.86 7.87 -20.32
CA SER A 93 -4.16 8.16 -19.74
C SER A 93 -5.08 8.89 -20.73
N GLN A 94 -6.38 8.94 -20.37
CA GLN A 94 -7.38 9.80 -20.97
C GLN A 94 -8.34 10.28 -19.90
N ASN A 95 -8.60 11.58 -19.86
CA ASN A 95 -9.47 12.22 -18.85
C ASN A 95 -9.12 11.85 -17.41
N ALA A 96 -7.83 11.58 -17.12
CA ALA A 96 -7.39 10.91 -15.90
C ALA A 96 -7.73 11.68 -14.61
N THR A 97 -7.87 12.99 -14.66
CA THR A 97 -8.18 13.85 -13.50
C THR A 97 -9.66 14.23 -13.38
N THR A 98 -10.51 13.73 -14.28
CA THR A 98 -11.95 13.99 -14.23
C THR A 98 -12.58 13.25 -13.04
N ARG A 99 -13.37 13.98 -12.23
CA ARG A 99 -14.14 13.41 -11.12
C ARG A 99 -15.28 12.57 -11.64
N LEU A 100 -15.31 11.30 -11.29
CA LEU A 100 -16.34 10.35 -11.69
C LEU A 100 -16.77 9.51 -10.49
N PRO A 101 -18.06 9.05 -10.46
CA PRO A 101 -18.49 8.02 -9.53
C PRO A 101 -17.70 6.74 -9.80
N MET A 102 -17.27 6.08 -8.76
CA MET A 102 -16.34 4.94 -8.84
C MET A 102 -16.99 3.59 -8.52
N ALA A 103 -18.24 3.58 -8.07
CA ALA A 103 -18.95 2.37 -7.63
C ALA A 103 -18.11 1.56 -6.62
N SER A 104 -18.21 0.23 -6.68
CA SER A 104 -17.50 -0.67 -5.74
C SER A 104 -15.97 -0.69 -5.86
N THR A 105 -15.34 0.09 -6.76
CA THR A 105 -13.87 0.28 -6.72
C THR A 105 -13.45 1.09 -5.49
N THR A 106 -14.38 1.80 -4.83
CA THR A 106 -14.24 2.39 -3.48
C THR A 106 -13.63 1.42 -2.47
N LYS A 107 -14.00 0.13 -2.57
CA LYS A 107 -13.57 -0.92 -1.64
C LYS A 107 -12.07 -1.19 -1.62
N ILE A 108 -11.33 -0.67 -2.62
CA ILE A 108 -9.87 -0.68 -2.62
C ILE A 108 -9.33 0.12 -1.42
N MET A 109 -9.87 1.34 -1.20
CA MET A 109 -9.46 2.16 -0.05
C MET A 109 -9.91 1.52 1.27
N THR A 110 -11.12 0.97 1.33
CA THR A 110 -11.63 0.26 2.52
C THR A 110 -10.73 -0.94 2.88
N ALA A 111 -10.36 -1.76 1.88
CA ALA A 111 -9.47 -2.89 2.08
C ALA A 111 -8.05 -2.44 2.45
N TYR A 112 -7.53 -1.38 1.83
CA TYR A 112 -6.21 -0.82 2.15
C TYR A 112 -6.12 -0.39 3.62
N ILE A 113 -7.10 0.37 4.11
CA ILE A 113 -7.15 0.78 5.52
C ILE A 113 -7.24 -0.44 6.44
N ALA A 114 -8.05 -1.44 6.10
CA ALA A 114 -8.13 -2.67 6.89
C ALA A 114 -6.79 -3.43 6.91
N CYS A 115 -6.13 -3.60 5.77
CA CYS A 115 -4.84 -4.29 5.66
C CYS A 115 -3.70 -3.57 6.39
N THR A 116 -3.76 -2.23 6.48
CA THR A 116 -2.74 -1.43 7.18
C THR A 116 -3.05 -1.17 8.66
N SER A 117 -4.21 -1.61 9.16
CA SER A 117 -4.65 -1.38 10.53
C SER A 117 -3.89 -2.17 11.60
N GLY A 118 -3.15 -3.21 11.22
CA GLY A 118 -2.54 -4.17 12.15
C GLY A 118 -3.53 -5.13 12.82
N LYS A 119 -4.83 -5.13 12.41
CA LYS A 119 -5.93 -5.84 13.08
C LYS A 119 -6.52 -6.99 12.26
N LEU A 120 -5.87 -7.42 11.17
CA LEU A 120 -6.42 -8.43 10.26
C LEU A 120 -6.83 -9.75 10.94
N ASN A 121 -6.19 -10.10 12.05
CA ASN A 121 -6.49 -11.33 12.81
C ASN A 121 -7.56 -11.15 13.90
N ASP A 122 -8.04 -9.91 14.12
CA ASP A 122 -9.04 -9.62 15.14
C ASP A 122 -10.40 -10.26 14.78
N MET A 123 -11.11 -10.74 15.81
CA MET A 123 -12.48 -11.25 15.67
C MET A 123 -13.47 -10.09 15.73
N VAL A 124 -14.14 -9.84 14.61
CA VAL A 124 -15.14 -8.77 14.44
C VAL A 124 -16.55 -9.36 14.54
N THR A 125 -17.36 -8.78 15.40
CA THR A 125 -18.80 -9.11 15.49
C THR A 125 -19.59 -8.25 14.51
N VAL A 126 -20.43 -8.87 13.69
CA VAL A 126 -21.29 -8.19 12.72
C VAL A 126 -22.33 -7.37 13.46
N PRO A 127 -22.36 -6.03 13.34
CA PRO A 127 -23.35 -5.20 13.98
C PRO A 127 -24.66 -5.21 13.17
N LYS A 128 -25.79 -4.99 13.84
CA LYS A 128 -27.12 -4.91 13.21
C LYS A 128 -27.17 -3.93 12.04
N ALA A 129 -26.50 -2.78 12.17
CA ALA A 129 -26.45 -1.73 11.14
C ALA A 129 -25.84 -2.18 9.82
N ALA A 130 -24.94 -3.19 9.83
CA ALA A 130 -24.31 -3.70 8.61
C ALA A 130 -25.12 -4.80 7.91
N VAL A 131 -26.24 -5.22 8.48
CA VAL A 131 -27.09 -6.28 7.90
C VAL A 131 -28.12 -5.69 6.94
N GLY A 132 -28.27 -6.30 5.75
CA GLY A 132 -29.28 -5.89 4.77
C GLY A 132 -28.91 -4.63 3.96
N VAL A 133 -27.64 -4.23 3.96
CA VAL A 133 -27.15 -3.11 3.13
C VAL A 133 -27.41 -3.39 1.66
N GLU A 134 -27.94 -2.40 0.94
CA GLU A 134 -28.28 -2.49 -0.47
C GLU A 134 -27.11 -2.94 -1.34
N GLY A 135 -27.39 -3.70 -2.38
CA GLY A 135 -26.45 -4.09 -3.44
C GLY A 135 -25.78 -5.45 -3.21
N SER A 136 -24.49 -5.57 -3.54
CA SER A 136 -23.78 -6.85 -3.36
C SER A 136 -23.59 -7.17 -1.89
N SER A 137 -23.87 -8.40 -1.49
CA SER A 137 -23.76 -8.87 -0.11
C SER A 137 -23.04 -10.21 -0.04
N ILE A 138 -22.42 -10.51 1.09
CA ILE A 138 -21.96 -11.84 1.50
C ILE A 138 -22.90 -12.46 2.54
N TYR A 139 -24.06 -11.82 2.77
CA TYR A 139 -25.16 -12.26 3.61
C TYR A 139 -24.78 -12.46 5.07
N LEU A 140 -24.08 -11.45 5.63
CA LEU A 140 -23.74 -11.42 7.05
C LEU A 140 -25.02 -11.34 7.90
N LYS A 141 -24.99 -12.02 9.07
CA LYS A 141 -26.08 -11.96 10.06
C LYS A 141 -25.58 -11.25 11.32
N GLU A 142 -26.48 -10.52 11.97
CA GLU A 142 -26.19 -9.86 13.25
C GLU A 142 -25.63 -10.86 14.28
N GLY A 143 -24.56 -10.46 14.96
CA GLY A 143 -23.91 -11.26 15.99
C GLY A 143 -22.94 -12.32 15.46
N GLU A 144 -22.91 -12.64 14.15
CA GLU A 144 -21.89 -13.51 13.59
C GLU A 144 -20.48 -12.93 13.83
N LYS A 145 -19.50 -13.80 14.01
CA LYS A 145 -18.10 -13.40 14.23
C LYS A 145 -17.21 -13.88 13.10
N TYR A 146 -16.41 -12.96 12.56
CA TYR A 146 -15.45 -13.18 11.48
C TYR A 146 -14.09 -12.64 11.87
N LYS A 147 -13.01 -13.25 11.39
CA LYS A 147 -11.73 -12.54 11.37
C LYS A 147 -11.85 -11.35 10.42
N LEU A 148 -11.20 -10.23 10.74
CA LEU A 148 -11.20 -9.04 9.87
C LEU A 148 -10.71 -9.39 8.46
N ILE A 149 -9.68 -10.24 8.34
CA ILE A 149 -9.16 -10.69 7.04
C ILE A 149 -10.23 -11.40 6.20
N ASP A 150 -11.10 -12.23 6.79
CA ASP A 150 -12.17 -12.94 6.08
C ASP A 150 -13.25 -11.98 5.57
N LEU A 151 -13.52 -10.91 6.34
CA LEU A 151 -14.39 -9.80 5.88
C LEU A 151 -13.76 -9.05 4.71
N VAL A 152 -12.44 -8.81 4.72
CA VAL A 152 -11.74 -8.16 3.61
C VAL A 152 -11.76 -9.05 2.36
N TYR A 153 -11.62 -10.36 2.49
CA TYR A 153 -11.84 -11.29 1.38
C TYR A 153 -13.27 -11.20 0.83
N GLY A 154 -14.29 -11.19 1.70
CA GLY A 154 -15.69 -11.01 1.29
C GLY A 154 -15.93 -9.66 0.57
N LEU A 155 -15.35 -8.59 1.10
CA LEU A 155 -15.33 -7.24 0.54
C LEU A 155 -14.76 -7.24 -0.90
N MET A 156 -13.60 -7.82 -1.11
CA MET A 156 -12.89 -7.74 -2.38
C MET A 156 -13.39 -8.76 -3.40
N LEU A 157 -13.53 -10.02 -3.04
CA LEU A 157 -13.90 -11.10 -3.96
C LEU A 157 -15.39 -11.07 -4.34
N ARG A 158 -16.27 -10.81 -3.37
CA ARG A 158 -17.73 -10.82 -3.56
C ARG A 158 -18.32 -9.43 -3.69
N SER A 159 -17.54 -8.39 -3.35
CA SER A 159 -18.01 -7.00 -3.32
C SER A 159 -19.05 -6.72 -2.24
N GLY A 160 -19.01 -7.43 -1.08
CA GLY A 160 -20.00 -7.32 -0.02
C GLY A 160 -20.06 -5.90 0.56
N ASN A 161 -21.26 -5.27 0.50
CA ASN A 161 -21.51 -3.97 1.13
C ASN A 161 -21.67 -4.13 2.64
N ASP A 162 -22.27 -5.22 3.07
CA ASP A 162 -22.37 -5.64 4.47
C ASP A 162 -20.99 -5.83 5.11
N ALA A 163 -20.05 -6.44 4.38
CA ALA A 163 -18.64 -6.52 4.82
C ALA A 163 -17.99 -5.14 4.90
N ALA A 164 -18.25 -4.25 3.92
CA ALA A 164 -17.71 -2.89 3.94
C ALA A 164 -18.16 -2.11 5.17
N GLU A 165 -19.46 -2.16 5.50
CA GLU A 165 -19.99 -1.47 6.68
C GLU A 165 -19.52 -2.10 7.99
N THR A 166 -19.45 -3.45 8.06
CA THR A 166 -18.89 -4.13 9.23
C THR A 166 -17.46 -3.69 9.50
N ILE A 167 -16.62 -3.64 8.45
CA ILE A 167 -15.22 -3.16 8.55
C ILE A 167 -15.18 -1.70 9.00
N ALA A 168 -16.00 -0.85 8.39
CA ALA A 168 -16.04 0.58 8.69
C ALA A 168 -16.47 0.86 10.13
N LEU A 169 -17.52 0.20 10.59
CA LEU A 169 -18.00 0.31 11.97
C LEU A 169 -16.98 -0.22 12.98
N TYR A 170 -16.29 -1.31 12.66
CA TYR A 170 -15.24 -1.88 13.52
C TYR A 170 -14.02 -0.96 13.65
N LEU A 171 -13.51 -0.42 12.54
CA LEU A 171 -12.28 0.36 12.53
C LEU A 171 -12.51 1.85 12.83
N GLY A 172 -13.63 2.41 12.38
CA GLY A 172 -13.95 3.84 12.50
C GLY A 172 -14.94 4.17 13.61
N GLY A 173 -15.67 3.18 14.14
CA GLY A 173 -16.73 3.37 15.11
C GLY A 173 -18.05 3.90 14.50
N SER A 174 -17.98 4.61 13.37
CA SER A 174 -19.13 5.03 12.55
C SER A 174 -18.73 5.09 11.07
N ILE A 175 -19.73 5.14 10.17
CA ILE A 175 -19.52 5.28 8.73
C ILE A 175 -18.85 6.63 8.42
N GLU A 176 -19.27 7.71 9.07
CA GLU A 176 -18.75 9.06 8.89
C GLU A 176 -17.26 9.14 9.32
N ASN A 177 -16.93 8.57 10.47
CA ASN A 177 -15.54 8.53 10.94
C ASN A 177 -14.67 7.68 10.01
N PHE A 178 -15.18 6.56 9.50
CA PHE A 178 -14.43 5.75 8.55
C PHE A 178 -14.26 6.46 7.20
N ALA A 179 -15.28 7.15 6.71
CA ALA A 179 -15.18 8.00 5.52
C ALA A 179 -14.14 9.12 5.72
N LYS A 180 -14.09 9.70 6.93
CA LYS A 180 -13.03 10.64 7.29
C LYS A 180 -11.64 9.99 7.21
N MET A 181 -11.46 8.77 7.76
CA MET A 181 -10.19 8.04 7.65
C MET A 181 -9.79 7.79 6.17
N MET A 182 -10.77 7.43 5.31
CA MET A 182 -10.52 7.26 3.87
C MET A 182 -10.03 8.57 3.22
N ASN A 183 -10.68 9.69 3.54
CA ASN A 183 -10.32 11.01 3.01
C ASN A 183 -8.99 11.52 3.57
N ASP A 184 -8.70 11.32 4.83
CA ASP A 184 -7.41 11.65 5.44
C ASP A 184 -6.28 10.85 4.79
N THR A 185 -6.52 9.55 4.50
CA THR A 185 -5.57 8.70 3.77
C THR A 185 -5.33 9.21 2.35
N ALA A 186 -6.39 9.55 1.61
CA ALA A 186 -6.26 10.14 0.28
C ALA A 186 -5.50 11.47 0.30
N LYS A 187 -5.75 12.31 1.31
CA LYS A 187 -5.04 13.59 1.50
C LYS A 187 -3.56 13.39 1.81
N LEU A 188 -3.21 12.41 2.65
CA LEU A 188 -1.81 12.04 2.94
C LEU A 188 -1.07 11.56 1.68
N MET A 189 -1.77 10.92 0.75
CA MET A 189 -1.26 10.55 -0.57
C MET A 189 -1.20 11.73 -1.56
N GLY A 190 -1.61 12.94 -1.18
CA GLY A 190 -1.62 14.14 -2.03
C GLY A 190 -2.72 14.18 -3.08
N LEU A 191 -3.74 13.32 -2.98
CA LEU A 191 -4.82 13.18 -3.96
C LEU A 191 -5.86 14.30 -3.82
N LYS A 192 -6.24 14.91 -4.95
CA LYS A 192 -7.08 16.12 -4.96
C LYS A 192 -8.45 15.92 -5.63
N GLN A 193 -8.62 14.82 -6.38
CA GLN A 193 -9.85 14.55 -7.14
C GLN A 193 -10.65 13.38 -6.54
N THR A 194 -10.47 13.13 -5.23
CA THR A 194 -11.10 12.01 -4.53
C THR A 194 -11.82 12.51 -3.27
N ASN A 195 -13.05 12.05 -3.08
CA ASN A 195 -13.80 12.21 -1.84
C ASN A 195 -14.65 10.96 -1.58
N PHE A 196 -14.58 10.44 -0.36
CA PHE A 196 -15.32 9.30 0.11
C PHE A 196 -16.39 9.73 1.11
N VAL A 197 -17.61 9.21 0.98
CA VAL A 197 -18.69 9.39 1.96
C VAL A 197 -19.21 8.07 2.52
N ASN A 198 -18.82 6.94 1.91
CA ASN A 198 -19.18 5.61 2.38
C ASN A 198 -18.07 4.59 2.03
N PRO A 199 -18.05 3.39 2.69
CA PRO A 199 -16.99 2.41 2.51
C PRO A 199 -17.18 1.46 1.31
N HIS A 200 -18.33 1.52 0.61
CA HIS A 200 -18.75 0.49 -0.36
C HIS A 200 -18.94 1.00 -1.79
N GLY A 201 -19.16 2.30 -2.00
CA GLY A 201 -19.34 2.91 -3.31
C GLY A 201 -20.77 2.93 -3.83
N LEU A 202 -21.80 2.85 -2.97
CA LEU A 202 -23.14 3.27 -3.32
C LEU A 202 -23.12 4.76 -3.66
N HIS A 203 -23.98 5.14 -4.59
CA HIS A 203 -23.93 6.47 -5.17
C HIS A 203 -24.30 7.56 -4.17
N ASP A 204 -23.48 8.58 -4.15
CA ASP A 204 -23.69 9.88 -3.57
C ASP A 204 -22.98 10.90 -4.45
N ASP A 205 -23.56 12.10 -4.66
CA ASP A 205 -22.96 13.13 -5.54
C ASP A 205 -21.60 13.63 -5.02
N ASN A 206 -21.35 13.52 -3.70
CA ASN A 206 -20.07 13.83 -3.08
C ASN A 206 -19.12 12.62 -3.02
N HIS A 207 -19.50 11.45 -3.56
CA HIS A 207 -18.68 10.24 -3.59
C HIS A 207 -18.06 10.05 -4.96
N PHE A 208 -16.82 10.53 -5.14
CA PHE A 208 -16.14 10.55 -6.44
C PHE A 208 -14.64 10.30 -6.30
N THR A 209 -14.03 9.92 -7.41
CA THR A 209 -12.58 9.86 -7.59
C THR A 209 -12.22 10.22 -9.04
N SER A 210 -10.91 10.28 -9.34
CA SER A 210 -10.39 10.28 -10.70
C SER A 210 -9.68 8.97 -11.03
N ALA A 211 -9.51 8.66 -12.31
CA ALA A 211 -8.77 7.47 -12.70
C ALA A 211 -7.30 7.53 -12.22
N TYR A 212 -6.69 8.72 -12.22
CA TYR A 212 -5.35 8.93 -11.69
C TYR A 212 -5.28 8.65 -10.18
N ASP A 213 -6.16 9.29 -9.39
CA ASP A 213 -6.14 9.13 -7.94
C ASP A 213 -6.36 7.66 -7.53
N LEU A 214 -7.32 7.00 -8.20
CA LEU A 214 -7.61 5.60 -7.91
C LEU A 214 -6.48 4.65 -8.33
N ALA A 215 -5.76 4.96 -9.42
CA ALA A 215 -4.56 4.22 -9.82
C ALA A 215 -3.46 4.38 -8.76
N TYR A 216 -3.23 5.59 -8.27
CA TYR A 216 -2.26 5.87 -7.21
C TYR A 216 -2.60 5.11 -5.92
N ILE A 217 -3.86 5.19 -5.44
CA ILE A 217 -4.34 4.43 -4.27
C ILE A 217 -4.08 2.94 -4.46
N THR A 218 -4.35 2.42 -5.66
CA THR A 218 -4.18 1.00 -5.96
C THR A 218 -2.71 0.60 -5.95
N CYS A 219 -1.82 1.42 -6.50
CA CYS A 219 -0.38 1.18 -6.46
C CYS A 219 0.14 1.11 -5.01
N GLU A 220 -0.27 2.07 -4.16
CA GLU A 220 0.10 2.07 -2.74
C GLU A 220 -0.49 0.86 -1.99
N ALA A 221 -1.73 0.50 -2.29
CA ALA A 221 -2.36 -0.66 -1.68
C ALA A 221 -1.66 -1.99 -2.05
N LEU A 222 -1.23 -2.15 -3.31
CA LEU A 222 -0.52 -3.34 -3.79
C LEU A 222 0.88 -3.52 -3.18
N LYS A 223 1.47 -2.48 -2.58
CA LYS A 223 2.72 -2.60 -1.80
C LYS A 223 2.51 -3.35 -0.48
N ASN A 224 1.28 -3.41 0.02
CA ASN A 224 0.92 -4.24 1.17
C ASN A 224 0.67 -5.67 0.70
N GLN A 225 1.44 -6.63 1.26
CA GLN A 225 1.40 -8.04 0.84
C GLN A 225 0.05 -8.70 1.09
N ASP A 226 -0.64 -8.39 2.21
CA ASP A 226 -1.96 -8.96 2.53
C ASP A 226 -2.99 -8.46 1.52
N PHE A 227 -2.97 -7.17 1.17
CA PHE A 227 -3.84 -6.61 0.14
C PHE A 227 -3.59 -7.28 -1.22
N ALA A 228 -2.33 -7.43 -1.63
CA ALA A 228 -1.96 -8.09 -2.89
C ALA A 228 -2.41 -9.56 -2.93
N ASN A 229 -2.22 -10.31 -1.84
CA ASN A 229 -2.68 -11.68 -1.71
C ASN A 229 -4.21 -11.80 -1.81
N ILE A 230 -4.95 -10.89 -1.14
CA ILE A 230 -6.41 -10.86 -1.18
C ILE A 230 -6.91 -10.57 -2.60
N CYS A 231 -6.35 -9.58 -3.29
CA CYS A 231 -6.79 -9.18 -4.63
C CYS A 231 -6.54 -10.26 -5.69
N SER A 232 -5.41 -10.97 -5.60
CA SER A 232 -5.02 -12.01 -6.54
C SER A 232 -5.71 -13.35 -6.30
N ALA A 233 -6.34 -13.54 -5.15
CA ALA A 233 -7.01 -14.79 -4.81
C ALA A 233 -8.21 -15.07 -5.73
N LYS A 234 -8.24 -16.22 -6.40
CA LYS A 234 -9.38 -16.70 -7.18
C LYS A 234 -10.53 -17.17 -6.29
N SER A 235 -10.22 -17.65 -5.10
CA SER A 235 -11.20 -18.00 -4.06
C SER A 235 -10.55 -17.95 -2.68
N HIS A 236 -11.38 -17.81 -1.65
CA HIS A 236 -10.96 -17.87 -0.24
C HIS A 236 -11.91 -18.79 0.52
N LYS A 237 -11.34 -19.82 1.16
CA LYS A 237 -12.06 -20.79 2.01
C LYS A 237 -11.64 -20.59 3.46
N PHE A 238 -12.59 -20.54 4.36
CA PHE A 238 -12.32 -20.39 5.79
C PHE A 238 -13.41 -21.07 6.61
N GLN A 239 -13.11 -21.32 7.87
CA GLN A 239 -14.05 -21.88 8.84
C GLN A 239 -14.46 -20.79 9.83
N MET A 240 -15.77 -20.64 10.01
CA MET A 240 -16.34 -19.76 11.02
C MET A 240 -16.15 -20.34 12.43
N SER A 241 -16.28 -19.48 13.44
CA SER A 241 -16.27 -19.89 14.86
C SER A 241 -17.37 -20.89 15.21
N THR A 242 -18.44 -20.94 14.42
CA THR A 242 -19.53 -21.91 14.52
C THR A 242 -19.19 -23.31 13.98
N GLY A 243 -18.03 -23.47 13.32
CA GLY A 243 -17.66 -24.69 12.59
C GLY A 243 -18.13 -24.71 11.13
N GLU A 244 -18.98 -23.78 10.68
CA GLU A 244 -19.43 -23.69 9.29
C GLU A 244 -18.27 -23.30 8.37
N HIS A 245 -18.18 -23.96 7.20
CA HIS A 245 -17.22 -23.63 6.15
C HIS A 245 -17.84 -22.68 5.14
N LYS A 246 -17.16 -21.56 4.84
CA LYS A 246 -17.54 -20.60 3.80
C LYS A 246 -16.49 -20.53 2.70
N CYS A 247 -16.94 -20.18 1.48
CA CYS A 247 -16.08 -19.99 0.33
C CYS A 247 -16.53 -18.75 -0.47
N TYR A 248 -15.60 -17.84 -0.68
CA TYR A 248 -15.80 -16.68 -1.56
C TYR A 248 -15.04 -16.89 -2.87
N VAL A 249 -15.75 -16.85 -4.00
CA VAL A 249 -15.17 -16.92 -5.35
C VAL A 249 -15.08 -15.52 -5.92
N ASN A 250 -13.92 -15.15 -6.47
CA ASN A 250 -13.68 -13.82 -7.00
C ASN A 250 -14.51 -13.55 -8.26
N LYS A 251 -15.22 -12.42 -8.29
CA LYS A 251 -16.02 -11.95 -9.43
C LYS A 251 -15.17 -11.33 -10.56
N ASN A 252 -13.90 -11.04 -10.30
CA ASN A 252 -13.00 -10.43 -11.27
C ASN A 252 -12.59 -11.45 -12.34
N LYS A 253 -13.23 -11.38 -13.49
CA LYS A 253 -12.96 -12.30 -14.62
C LYS A 253 -11.54 -12.16 -15.17
N LEU A 254 -10.89 -11.00 -14.99
CA LEU A 254 -9.56 -10.74 -15.53
C LEU A 254 -8.49 -11.69 -14.97
N LEU A 255 -8.68 -12.18 -13.73
CA LEU A 255 -7.82 -13.21 -13.12
C LEU A 255 -7.75 -14.54 -13.91
N ASN A 256 -8.69 -14.76 -14.84
CA ASN A 256 -8.70 -15.93 -15.72
C ASN A 256 -8.54 -15.56 -17.20
N LEU A 257 -8.63 -14.27 -17.56
CA LEU A 257 -8.53 -13.78 -18.95
C LEU A 257 -7.14 -13.21 -19.26
N TYR A 258 -6.33 -12.93 -18.25
CA TYR A 258 -5.01 -12.33 -18.39
C TYR A 258 -4.04 -13.01 -17.43
N ASP A 259 -3.08 -13.78 -17.94
CA ASP A 259 -2.25 -14.71 -17.16
C ASP A 259 -1.46 -14.03 -16.02
N ASP A 260 -0.92 -12.84 -16.26
CA ASP A 260 -0.14 -12.10 -15.26
C ASP A 260 -1.00 -11.26 -14.30
N CYS A 261 -2.34 -11.38 -14.35
CA CYS A 261 -3.27 -10.58 -13.56
C CYS A 261 -3.16 -10.90 -12.07
N ILE A 262 -2.97 -9.86 -11.26
CA ILE A 262 -2.92 -9.91 -9.79
C ILE A 262 -4.09 -9.20 -9.11
N GLY A 263 -5.15 -8.86 -9.86
CA GLY A 263 -6.36 -8.24 -9.27
C GLY A 263 -6.96 -7.18 -10.19
N VAL A 264 -7.77 -6.21 -9.71
CA VAL A 264 -7.97 -5.78 -8.32
C VAL A 264 -9.47 -5.78 -7.99
N LYS A 265 -10.28 -4.87 -8.64
CA LYS A 265 -11.69 -4.68 -8.25
C LYS A 265 -12.58 -4.22 -9.39
N THR A 266 -13.76 -4.83 -9.51
CA THR A 266 -14.85 -4.42 -10.39
C THR A 266 -15.82 -3.48 -9.66
N GLY A 267 -16.46 -2.59 -10.40
CA GLY A 267 -17.53 -1.73 -9.91
C GLY A 267 -18.61 -1.49 -10.94
N TYR A 268 -19.85 -1.35 -10.49
CA TYR A 268 -21.00 -0.95 -11.30
C TYR A 268 -22.08 -0.30 -10.46
N THR A 269 -22.55 0.85 -10.88
CA THR A 269 -23.86 1.44 -10.53
C THR A 269 -24.45 2.05 -11.79
N LYS A 270 -25.77 2.33 -11.81
CA LYS A 270 -26.38 3.01 -12.95
C LYS A 270 -25.73 4.36 -13.26
N LYS A 271 -25.27 5.09 -12.24
CA LYS A 271 -24.64 6.41 -12.36
C LYS A 271 -23.17 6.32 -12.78
N ALA A 272 -22.42 5.36 -12.22
CA ALA A 272 -20.98 5.20 -12.49
C ALA A 272 -20.70 4.50 -13.82
N GLY A 273 -21.66 3.74 -14.35
CA GLY A 273 -21.37 2.81 -15.43
C GLY A 273 -20.48 1.65 -14.95
N ARG A 274 -19.83 0.98 -15.89
CA ARG A 274 -18.87 -0.10 -15.58
C ARG A 274 -17.50 0.47 -15.25
N CYS A 275 -16.94 0.04 -14.14
CA CYS A 275 -15.62 0.43 -13.65
C CYS A 275 -14.79 -0.82 -13.37
N LEU A 276 -13.50 -0.77 -13.71
CA LEU A 276 -12.55 -1.84 -13.44
C LEU A 276 -11.21 -1.25 -13.05
N VAL A 277 -10.71 -1.69 -11.92
CA VAL A 277 -9.31 -1.53 -11.55
C VAL A 277 -8.65 -2.88 -11.73
N SER A 278 -7.63 -2.94 -12.56
CA SER A 278 -6.84 -4.15 -12.82
C SER A 278 -5.37 -3.91 -12.57
N ALA A 279 -4.66 -4.96 -12.21
CA ALA A 279 -3.22 -4.94 -12.06
C ALA A 279 -2.64 -6.25 -12.59
N ALA A 280 -1.44 -6.16 -13.16
CA ALA A 280 -0.66 -7.31 -13.60
C ALA A 280 0.80 -7.14 -13.21
N LYS A 281 1.50 -8.27 -12.97
CA LYS A 281 2.91 -8.27 -12.58
C LYS A 281 3.71 -9.20 -13.45
N ARG A 282 4.78 -8.67 -14.08
CA ARG A 282 5.68 -9.41 -14.96
C ARG A 282 7.12 -8.97 -14.71
N ASN A 283 8.03 -9.92 -14.43
CA ASN A 283 9.46 -9.64 -14.24
C ASN A 283 9.70 -8.46 -13.27
N GLY A 284 9.05 -8.47 -12.11
CA GLY A 284 9.18 -7.42 -11.10
C GLY A 284 8.44 -6.10 -11.40
N VAL A 285 7.96 -5.90 -12.64
CA VAL A 285 7.14 -4.72 -13.00
C VAL A 285 5.68 -4.97 -12.68
N THR A 286 5.07 -4.05 -11.97
CA THR A 286 3.62 -4.03 -11.73
C THR A 286 2.98 -2.90 -12.53
N ILE A 287 1.99 -3.22 -13.36
CA ILE A 287 1.19 -2.23 -14.09
C ILE A 287 -0.22 -2.22 -13.51
N VAL A 288 -0.72 -1.03 -13.21
CA VAL A 288 -2.10 -0.78 -12.76
C VAL A 288 -2.85 -0.05 -13.85
N SER A 289 -4.04 -0.55 -14.21
CA SER A 289 -4.97 0.13 -15.12
C SER A 289 -6.29 0.39 -14.41
N VAL A 290 -6.70 1.63 -14.38
CA VAL A 290 -8.02 2.07 -13.93
C VAL A 290 -8.85 2.48 -15.12
N VAL A 291 -10.07 1.96 -15.21
CA VAL A 291 -11.05 2.28 -16.25
C VAL A 291 -12.36 2.64 -15.56
N LEU A 292 -12.85 3.86 -15.78
CA LEU A 292 -14.10 4.38 -15.21
C LEU A 292 -15.11 4.67 -16.33
N ASN A 293 -16.38 4.27 -16.10
CA ASN A 293 -17.50 4.50 -17.00
C ASN A 293 -17.28 3.98 -18.43
N GLN A 294 -16.82 2.74 -18.57
CA GLN A 294 -16.53 2.13 -19.87
C GLN A 294 -17.23 0.80 -20.05
N TYR A 295 -18.03 0.69 -21.13
CA TYR A 295 -18.77 -0.54 -21.42
C TYR A 295 -17.83 -1.74 -21.61
N ASP A 296 -16.81 -1.59 -22.43
CA ASP A 296 -15.82 -2.63 -22.75
C ASP A 296 -14.60 -2.57 -21.80
N MET A 297 -14.88 -2.57 -20.50
CA MET A 297 -13.86 -2.42 -19.46
C MET A 297 -12.80 -3.52 -19.49
N TRP A 298 -13.17 -4.74 -19.93
CA TRP A 298 -12.24 -5.87 -19.91
C TRP A 298 -11.17 -5.75 -21.01
N ASN A 299 -11.59 -5.54 -22.26
CA ASN A 299 -10.65 -5.41 -23.40
C ASN A 299 -9.79 -4.15 -23.25
N LEU A 300 -10.38 -3.03 -22.85
CA LEU A 300 -9.61 -1.81 -22.61
C LEU A 300 -8.58 -2.01 -21.49
N SER A 301 -8.93 -2.69 -20.39
CA SER A 301 -7.96 -2.95 -19.31
C SER A 301 -6.82 -3.84 -19.79
N MET A 302 -7.09 -4.91 -20.56
CA MET A 302 -6.03 -5.75 -21.11
C MET A 302 -5.12 -4.99 -22.08
N ALA A 303 -5.70 -4.16 -22.98
CA ALA A 303 -4.92 -3.32 -23.89
C ALA A 303 -4.04 -2.32 -23.11
N ASN A 304 -4.59 -1.69 -22.07
CA ASN A 304 -3.87 -0.77 -21.20
C ASN A 304 -2.71 -1.46 -20.46
N LEU A 305 -2.91 -2.65 -19.91
CA LEU A 305 -1.85 -3.43 -19.26
C LEU A 305 -0.73 -3.76 -20.24
N ASN A 306 -1.07 -4.24 -21.45
CA ASN A 306 -0.08 -4.52 -22.49
C ASN A 306 0.73 -3.27 -22.85
N LYS A 307 0.06 -2.14 -23.09
CA LYS A 307 0.72 -0.86 -23.40
C LYS A 307 1.63 -0.40 -22.26
N GLY A 308 1.24 -0.65 -21.00
CA GLY A 308 2.09 -0.39 -19.84
C GLY A 308 3.37 -1.22 -19.86
N PHE A 309 3.28 -2.52 -20.13
CA PHE A 309 4.46 -3.39 -20.26
C PHE A 309 5.32 -3.07 -21.48
N GLU A 310 4.74 -2.54 -22.56
CA GLU A 310 5.50 -2.05 -23.72
C GLU A 310 6.39 -0.85 -23.38
N GLN A 311 6.01 -0.04 -22.40
CA GLN A 311 6.73 1.16 -21.97
C GLN A 311 7.72 0.92 -20.83
N THR A 312 7.67 -0.27 -20.20
CA THR A 312 8.46 -0.61 -19.01
C THR A 312 9.30 -1.85 -19.23
N GLN A 313 10.29 -2.06 -18.38
CA GLN A 313 11.10 -3.27 -18.33
C GLN A 313 11.54 -3.58 -16.89
N GLY A 314 11.54 -4.87 -16.54
CA GLY A 314 12.13 -5.34 -15.30
C GLY A 314 13.61 -5.59 -15.48
N VAL A 315 14.45 -4.89 -14.73
CA VAL A 315 15.90 -5.09 -14.71
C VAL A 315 16.23 -5.95 -13.51
N LEU A 316 16.70 -7.17 -13.73
CA LEU A 316 17.13 -8.08 -12.66
C LEU A 316 18.44 -7.54 -12.07
N LEU A 317 18.41 -7.16 -10.80
CA LEU A 317 19.57 -6.63 -10.07
C LEU A 317 20.29 -7.72 -9.28
N ALA A 318 19.54 -8.68 -8.75
CA ALA A 318 20.08 -9.83 -8.03
C ALA A 318 19.11 -11.01 -8.12
N LYS A 319 19.65 -12.23 -8.18
CA LYS A 319 18.88 -13.45 -8.30
C LYS A 319 18.77 -14.17 -6.96
N SER A 320 17.59 -14.72 -6.69
CA SER A 320 17.33 -15.55 -5.53
C SER A 320 18.30 -16.75 -5.45
N GLY A 321 18.83 -17.01 -4.25
CA GLY A 321 19.73 -18.14 -4.00
C GLY A 321 21.15 -17.97 -4.53
N GLU A 322 21.48 -16.88 -5.24
CA GLU A 322 22.87 -16.60 -5.64
C GLU A 322 23.67 -15.99 -4.47
N VAL A 323 24.85 -16.57 -4.23
CA VAL A 323 25.80 -16.05 -3.23
C VAL A 323 26.56 -14.86 -3.84
N PHE A 324 26.29 -13.66 -3.36
CA PHE A 324 27.00 -12.46 -3.83
C PHE A 324 28.20 -12.08 -2.93
N ALA A 325 28.21 -12.52 -1.65
CA ALA A 325 29.27 -12.25 -0.72
C ALA A 325 29.40 -13.37 0.34
N LYS A 326 30.54 -13.40 1.03
CA LYS A 326 30.79 -14.27 2.20
C LYS A 326 31.31 -13.42 3.34
N ILE A 327 30.82 -13.67 4.55
CA ILE A 327 31.36 -13.05 5.77
C ILE A 327 31.74 -14.11 6.79
N LYS A 328 32.58 -13.74 7.77
CA LYS A 328 32.89 -14.57 8.92
C LYS A 328 32.20 -14.06 10.16
N THR A 329 31.59 -14.95 10.92
CA THR A 329 31.05 -14.65 12.25
C THR A 329 32.21 -14.45 13.25
N PRO A 330 31.96 -13.92 14.46
CA PRO A 330 32.97 -13.74 15.47
C PRO A 330 33.68 -15.06 15.89
N ASN A 331 33.01 -16.21 15.80
CA ASN A 331 33.58 -17.54 16.06
C ASN A 331 34.24 -18.19 14.83
N GLY A 332 34.35 -17.47 13.70
CA GLY A 332 35.06 -17.93 12.51
C GLY A 332 34.24 -18.72 11.49
N GLU A 333 32.95 -18.94 11.72
CA GLU A 333 32.06 -19.59 10.78
C GLU A 333 31.86 -18.74 9.51
N CYS A 334 31.90 -19.35 8.32
CA CYS A 334 31.65 -18.68 7.06
C CYS A 334 30.16 -18.69 6.70
N LEU A 335 29.55 -17.52 6.55
CA LEU A 335 28.18 -17.35 6.10
C LEU A 335 28.14 -16.92 4.63
N ASN A 336 27.33 -17.58 3.82
CA ASN A 336 27.00 -17.14 2.47
C ASN A 336 25.88 -16.10 2.54
N LEU A 337 26.01 -15.01 1.77
CA LEU A 337 25.04 -13.92 1.73
C LEU A 337 24.36 -13.88 0.38
N GLY A 338 23.03 -13.72 0.40
CA GLY A 338 22.21 -13.67 -0.79
C GLY A 338 20.83 -13.08 -0.54
N PHE A 339 19.94 -13.35 -1.48
CA PHE A 339 18.55 -12.91 -1.46
C PHE A 339 17.62 -14.12 -1.52
N ILE A 340 16.49 -14.05 -0.81
CA ILE A 340 15.47 -15.12 -0.83
C ILE A 340 14.49 -14.97 -2.02
N ASN A 341 14.46 -13.79 -2.66
CA ASN A 341 13.66 -13.49 -3.84
C ASN A 341 14.54 -12.81 -4.89
N ASP A 342 14.14 -12.91 -6.16
CA ASP A 342 14.73 -12.10 -7.24
C ASP A 342 14.46 -10.62 -6.96
N ILE A 343 15.49 -9.79 -7.11
CA ILE A 343 15.40 -8.35 -6.93
C ILE A 343 15.35 -7.68 -8.29
N TYR A 344 14.23 -7.05 -8.59
CA TYR A 344 14.03 -6.32 -9.83
C TYR A 344 13.90 -4.83 -9.58
N TYR A 345 14.43 -4.05 -10.51
CA TYR A 345 14.10 -2.65 -10.66
C TYR A 345 13.15 -2.47 -11.84
N SER A 346 12.03 -1.79 -11.60
CA SER A 346 11.07 -1.45 -12.66
C SER A 346 11.51 -0.16 -13.33
N ALA A 347 12.04 -0.26 -14.55
CA ALA A 347 12.53 0.85 -15.34
C ALA A 347 11.58 1.20 -16.49
N LEU A 348 11.56 2.47 -16.93
CA LEU A 348 11.03 2.82 -18.24
C LEU A 348 11.99 2.35 -19.32
N LYS A 349 11.48 1.92 -20.49
CA LYS A 349 12.34 1.40 -21.57
C LYS A 349 13.42 2.36 -22.05
N ASN A 350 13.16 3.66 -21.97
CA ASN A 350 14.10 4.71 -22.40
C ASN A 350 14.88 5.31 -21.22
N GLU A 351 14.76 4.72 -20.01
CA GLU A 351 15.46 5.21 -18.82
C GLU A 351 16.94 4.83 -18.91
N LYS A 352 17.82 5.82 -18.77
CA LYS A 352 19.26 5.57 -18.69
C LYS A 352 19.57 5.06 -17.29
N LEU A 353 20.16 3.88 -17.22
CA LEU A 353 20.47 3.21 -15.97
C LEU A 353 21.99 3.17 -15.76
N ASN A 354 22.42 3.66 -14.59
CA ASN A 354 23.77 3.53 -14.07
C ASN A 354 23.65 3.03 -12.62
N ILE A 355 23.41 1.71 -12.50
CA ILE A 355 23.09 1.08 -11.21
C ILE A 355 24.35 0.86 -10.40
N SER A 356 24.32 1.32 -9.15
CA SER A 356 25.31 1.05 -8.13
C SER A 356 24.63 0.61 -6.83
N TYR A 357 25.39 0.09 -5.88
CA TYR A 357 24.85 -0.36 -4.61
C TYR A 357 25.83 -0.16 -3.45
N ASP A 358 25.28 0.03 -2.24
CA ASP A 358 25.99 0.05 -0.98
C ASP A 358 25.47 -1.07 -0.06
N ILE A 359 26.39 -1.78 0.58
CA ILE A 359 26.06 -2.89 1.49
C ILE A 359 26.38 -2.49 2.92
N THR A 360 25.46 -2.74 3.83
CA THR A 360 25.64 -2.59 5.27
C THR A 360 25.33 -3.91 5.97
N ILE A 361 26.32 -4.50 6.62
CA ILE A 361 26.17 -5.72 7.42
C ILE A 361 25.98 -5.33 8.89
N ASN A 362 25.10 -6.04 9.59
CA ASN A 362 24.85 -5.83 11.01
C ASN A 362 26.13 -6.07 11.84
N LYS A 363 26.54 -5.06 12.63
CA LYS A 363 27.78 -5.11 13.41
C LYS A 363 27.76 -6.19 14.50
N ASN A 364 26.59 -6.51 15.04
CA ASN A 364 26.40 -7.43 16.16
C ASN A 364 25.70 -8.71 15.67
N LEU A 365 26.38 -9.47 14.79
CA LEU A 365 25.88 -10.79 14.43
C LEU A 365 26.05 -11.74 15.62
N PRO A 366 25.04 -12.60 15.91
CA PRO A 366 25.20 -13.66 16.93
C PRO A 366 26.29 -14.66 16.52
N ASN A 367 26.84 -15.39 17.50
CA ASN A 367 27.86 -16.40 17.24
C ASN A 367 27.38 -17.54 16.33
N SER A 368 26.09 -17.78 16.28
CA SER A 368 25.43 -18.74 15.37
C SER A 368 24.30 -18.05 14.65
N VAL A 369 24.32 -18.06 13.33
CA VAL A 369 23.32 -17.48 12.44
C VAL A 369 22.73 -18.60 11.58
N LYS A 370 21.41 -18.75 11.62
CA LYS A 370 20.71 -19.78 10.84
C LYS A 370 20.54 -19.33 9.39
N ASN A 371 20.38 -20.30 8.49
CA ASN A 371 20.00 -20.01 7.11
C ASN A 371 18.63 -19.28 7.04
N GLY A 372 18.52 -18.24 6.21
CA GLY A 372 17.33 -17.41 6.09
C GLY A 372 17.24 -16.24 7.08
N GLU A 373 18.24 -16.04 7.96
CA GLU A 373 18.25 -14.88 8.86
C GLU A 373 18.76 -13.61 8.19
N ILE A 374 18.18 -12.45 8.59
CA ILE A 374 18.58 -11.14 8.09
C ILE A 374 19.88 -10.72 8.74
N VAL A 375 20.92 -10.49 7.93
CA VAL A 375 22.27 -10.12 8.39
C VAL A 375 22.72 -8.72 7.96
N GLY A 376 21.92 -8.03 7.16
CA GLY A 376 22.22 -6.69 6.70
C GLY A 376 21.20 -6.14 5.73
N GLU A 377 21.58 -5.07 5.07
CA GLU A 377 20.80 -4.44 4.01
C GLU A 377 21.70 -3.97 2.86
N ILE A 378 21.13 -3.92 1.68
CA ILE A 378 21.71 -3.36 0.47
C ILE A 378 20.85 -2.21 -0.04
N LYS A 379 21.48 -1.11 -0.41
CA LYS A 379 20.85 0.04 -1.04
C LYS A 379 21.24 0.09 -2.49
N PHE A 380 20.25 0.12 -3.39
CA PHE A 380 20.49 0.29 -4.82
C PHE A 380 20.28 1.75 -5.22
N PHE A 381 21.13 2.23 -6.13
CA PHE A 381 21.12 3.59 -6.64
C PHE A 381 21.10 3.58 -8.17
N ASN A 382 20.49 4.60 -8.76
CA ASN A 382 20.73 4.99 -10.15
C ASN A 382 21.49 6.32 -10.13
N ASP A 383 22.72 6.34 -10.60
CA ASP A 383 23.72 7.38 -10.32
C ASP A 383 23.84 7.61 -8.80
N LYS A 384 23.40 8.78 -8.30
CA LYS A 384 23.41 9.14 -6.87
C LYS A 384 22.05 9.06 -6.20
N HIS A 385 20.99 8.69 -6.94
CA HIS A 385 19.63 8.63 -6.43
C HIS A 385 19.31 7.25 -5.86
N LEU A 386 18.98 7.19 -4.57
CA LEU A 386 18.51 5.96 -3.93
C LEU A 386 17.23 5.47 -4.62
N LEU A 387 17.26 4.24 -5.10
CA LEU A 387 16.10 3.57 -5.68
C LEU A 387 15.26 2.91 -4.58
N PHE A 388 15.89 1.97 -3.85
CA PHE A 388 15.27 1.26 -2.73
C PHE A 388 16.32 0.54 -1.90
N THR A 389 15.87 -0.02 -0.77
CA THR A 389 16.69 -0.82 0.15
C THR A 389 16.08 -2.21 0.27
N GLU A 390 16.94 -3.25 0.22
CA GLU A 390 16.55 -4.64 0.39
C GLU A 390 17.31 -5.29 1.54
N LYS A 391 16.72 -6.36 2.10
CA LYS A 391 17.38 -7.13 3.16
C LYS A 391 18.32 -8.16 2.57
N ILE A 392 19.46 -8.37 3.27
CA ILE A 392 20.44 -9.41 2.97
C ILE A 392 20.20 -10.56 3.94
N TYR A 393 20.20 -11.77 3.41
CA TYR A 393 19.95 -13.00 4.15
C TYR A 393 21.16 -13.93 4.08
N THR A 394 21.30 -14.79 5.07
CA THR A 394 22.09 -16.02 4.95
C THR A 394 21.40 -17.02 4.05
N ILE A 395 22.13 -17.66 3.11
CA ILE A 395 21.60 -18.63 2.15
C ILE A 395 22.48 -19.88 2.07
#